data_86e99ef5484c38d8ff42d2a41aad69bb
#
_entry.id   86e99ef5484c38d8ff42d2a41aad69bb
#
_cell.length_a   1.000
_cell.length_b   1.000
_cell.length_c   1.000
_cell.angle_alpha   90.00
_cell.angle_beta   90.00
_cell.angle_gamma   90.00
#
_symmetry.space_group_name_H-M   'P 1'
#
loop_
_entity.id
_entity.type
_entity.pdbx_description
1 polymer ?
#
loop_
_entity_poly.entity_id
_entity_poly.type
_entity_poly.pdbx_seq_one_letter_code
_entity_poly.pdbx_strand_id
1 'polypeptide(L)'
;MATLRLNSKLQSRLGVSLEQLAEFCQRWQVAELALFGSVLRDDFDADSDIDILVSFTPNHPWGLEFIQMREELSALLKRPVDLLTRQSIVSSHNILRRQAILDSAEVIYAAR
;
A
#
# COMPACT_ATOMS: atom_id res chain seq x y z
N MET A 1 -17.95 -1.39 -6.76
CA MET A 1 -17.10 -2.51 -7.12
C MET A 1 -15.63 -2.14 -7.04
N ALA A 2 -14.80 -2.99 -6.47
CA ALA A 2 -13.39 -2.69 -6.35
C ALA A 2 -12.61 -3.14 -7.58
N THR A 3 -11.55 -2.41 -7.90
CA THR A 3 -10.63 -2.78 -8.97
C THR A 3 -9.33 -3.26 -8.34
N LEU A 4 -8.85 -4.42 -8.78
CA LEU A 4 -7.57 -4.98 -8.37
C LEU A 4 -6.67 -5.10 -9.58
N ARG A 5 -5.42 -4.63 -9.43
CA ARG A 5 -4.45 -4.62 -10.52
C ARG A 5 -3.11 -5.17 -10.01
N LEU A 6 -2.99 -6.48 -10.01
CA LEU A 6 -1.73 -7.13 -9.66
C LEU A 6 -1.32 -8.07 -10.78
N ASN A 7 -0.16 -7.81 -11.36
CA ASN A 7 0.41 -8.79 -12.28
C ASN A 7 1.04 -9.93 -11.50
N SER A 8 1.44 -11.00 -12.19
CA SER A 8 2.00 -12.19 -11.55
C SER A 8 3.24 -11.88 -10.73
N LYS A 9 4.08 -10.99 -11.22
CA LYS A 9 5.32 -10.61 -10.55
C LYS A 9 5.04 -9.93 -9.21
N LEU A 10 4.13 -8.96 -9.19
CA LEU A 10 3.78 -8.24 -7.97
C LEU A 10 3.04 -9.14 -6.99
N GLN A 11 2.14 -9.97 -7.49
CA GLN A 11 1.42 -10.91 -6.62
C GLN A 11 2.39 -11.86 -5.94
N SER A 12 3.38 -12.34 -6.68
CA SER A 12 4.41 -13.22 -6.12
C SER A 12 5.23 -12.50 -5.06
N ARG A 13 5.60 -11.24 -5.32
CA ARG A 13 6.39 -10.46 -4.37
C ARG A 13 5.64 -10.15 -3.09
N LEU A 14 4.34 -9.90 -3.20
CA LEU A 14 3.50 -9.64 -2.03
C LEU A 14 3.17 -10.90 -1.26
N GLY A 15 3.18 -12.05 -1.93
CA GLY A 15 2.90 -13.33 -1.29
C GLY A 15 1.48 -13.47 -0.76
N VAL A 16 0.52 -12.82 -1.39
CA VAL A 16 -0.86 -12.80 -0.92
C VAL A 16 -1.80 -12.95 -2.11
N SER A 17 -2.96 -13.58 -1.90
CA SER A 17 -3.96 -13.71 -2.96
C SER A 17 -4.71 -12.38 -3.14
N LEU A 18 -5.30 -12.22 -4.33
CA LEU A 18 -6.13 -11.06 -4.61
C LEU A 18 -7.32 -10.97 -3.65
N GLU A 19 -7.89 -12.11 -3.31
CA GLU A 19 -9.03 -12.17 -2.39
C GLU A 19 -8.64 -11.69 -0.99
N GLN A 20 -7.51 -12.11 -0.49
CA GLN A 20 -7.02 -11.69 0.82
C GLN A 20 -6.76 -10.19 0.85
N LEU A 21 -6.17 -9.67 -0.21
CA LEU A 21 -5.89 -8.24 -0.32
C LEU A 21 -7.18 -7.44 -0.37
N ALA A 22 -8.14 -7.88 -1.17
CA ALA A 22 -9.43 -7.20 -1.28
C ALA A 22 -10.18 -7.19 0.05
N GLU A 23 -10.18 -8.32 0.75
CA GLU A 23 -10.82 -8.41 2.06
C GLU A 23 -10.19 -7.45 3.06
N PHE A 24 -8.86 -7.40 3.09
CA PHE A 24 -8.14 -6.48 3.95
C PHE A 24 -8.56 -5.04 3.66
N CYS A 25 -8.55 -4.66 2.40
CA CYS A 25 -8.89 -3.30 1.99
C CYS A 25 -10.32 -2.94 2.34
N GLN A 26 -11.25 -3.86 2.16
CA GLN A 26 -12.66 -3.62 2.49
C GLN A 26 -12.85 -3.46 3.99
N ARG A 27 -12.22 -4.30 4.77
CA ARG A 27 -12.34 -4.27 6.22
C ARG A 27 -11.78 -2.98 6.80
N TRP A 28 -10.70 -2.47 6.23
CA TRP A 28 -10.05 -1.26 6.71
C TRP A 28 -10.53 0.01 6.00
N GLN A 29 -11.56 -0.10 5.16
CA GLN A 29 -12.16 1.04 4.45
C GLN A 29 -11.14 1.79 3.60
N VAL A 30 -10.28 1.05 2.93
CA VAL A 30 -9.29 1.60 2.01
C VAL A 30 -9.98 2.05 0.74
N ALA A 31 -9.75 3.30 0.33
CA ALA A 31 -10.22 3.79 -0.95
C ALA A 31 -9.26 3.42 -2.06
N GLU A 32 -7.95 3.50 -1.79
CA GLU A 32 -6.93 3.21 -2.79
C GLU A 32 -5.67 2.72 -2.09
N LEU A 33 -5.06 1.69 -2.66
CA LEU A 33 -3.79 1.15 -2.18
C LEU A 33 -2.82 1.12 -3.34
N ALA A 34 -1.63 1.67 -3.14
CA ALA A 34 -0.60 1.73 -4.18
C ALA A 34 0.72 1.24 -3.63
N LEU A 35 1.53 0.69 -4.51
CA LEU A 35 2.89 0.26 -4.18
C LEU A 35 3.89 1.27 -4.72
N PHE A 36 4.97 1.47 -3.99
CA PHE A 36 6.08 2.27 -4.48
C PHE A 36 7.39 1.67 -3.94
N GLY A 37 8.52 2.20 -4.39
CA GLY A 37 9.81 1.77 -3.89
C GLY A 37 10.30 0.46 -4.48
N SER A 38 11.08 -0.27 -3.70
CA SER A 38 11.83 -1.43 -4.20
C SER A 38 10.96 -2.57 -4.70
N VAL A 39 9.74 -2.71 -4.20
CA VAL A 39 8.85 -3.79 -4.66
C VAL A 39 8.52 -3.68 -6.15
N LEU A 40 8.66 -2.47 -6.71
CA LEU A 40 8.46 -2.23 -8.14
C LEU A 40 9.74 -2.34 -8.97
N ARG A 41 10.88 -2.49 -8.31
CA ARG A 41 12.19 -2.49 -8.97
C ARG A 41 12.80 -3.88 -9.02
N ASP A 42 13.84 -4.00 -9.83
CA ASP A 42 14.55 -5.28 -9.99
C ASP A 42 15.47 -5.61 -8.82
N ASP A 43 15.78 -4.62 -7.98
CA ASP A 43 16.63 -4.83 -6.81
C ASP A 43 15.85 -5.32 -5.57
N PHE A 44 14.60 -5.64 -5.73
CA PHE A 44 13.77 -6.20 -4.66
C PHE A 44 14.25 -7.60 -4.29
N ASP A 45 14.50 -7.84 -3.01
CA ASP A 45 14.98 -9.14 -2.53
C ASP A 45 14.29 -9.55 -1.22
N ALA A 46 14.77 -10.64 -0.62
CA ALA A 46 14.13 -11.21 0.57
C ALA A 46 14.19 -10.29 1.79
N ASP A 47 15.15 -9.38 1.83
CA ASP A 47 15.31 -8.45 2.95
C ASP A 47 14.65 -7.10 2.70
N SER A 48 14.06 -6.90 1.53
CA SER A 48 13.44 -5.62 1.19
C SER A 48 12.11 -5.44 1.90
N ASP A 49 11.86 -4.21 2.35
CA ASP A 49 10.56 -3.83 2.89
C ASP A 49 9.58 -3.57 1.74
N ILE A 50 8.30 -3.60 2.06
CA ILE A 50 7.27 -3.25 1.09
C ILE A 50 6.75 -1.86 1.43
N ASP A 51 6.87 -0.93 0.48
CA ASP A 51 6.42 0.45 0.64
C ASP A 51 5.03 0.61 0.06
N ILE A 52 4.09 1.03 0.89
CA ILE A 52 2.68 1.10 0.51
C ILE A 52 2.13 2.49 0.80
N LEU A 53 1.38 3.00 -0.17
CA LEU A 53 0.71 4.28 -0.08
C LEU A 53 -0.79 4.00 -0.01
N VAL A 54 -1.46 4.51 1.03
CA VAL A 54 -2.87 4.22 1.26
C VAL A 54 -3.69 5.49 1.31
N SER A 55 -4.89 5.44 0.71
CA SER A 55 -5.93 6.46 0.86
C SER A 55 -7.16 5.79 1.43
N PHE A 56 -7.87 6.49 2.31
CA PHE A 56 -9.06 5.95 2.96
C PHE A 56 -10.33 6.58 2.42
N THR A 57 -11.43 5.86 2.59
CA THR A 57 -12.75 6.42 2.26
C THR A 57 -13.06 7.59 3.18
N PRO A 58 -13.89 8.53 2.74
CA PRO A 58 -14.30 9.64 3.60
C PRO A 58 -14.91 9.14 4.91
N ASN A 59 -14.70 9.89 5.97
CA ASN A 59 -15.23 9.59 7.30
C ASN A 59 -14.58 8.39 7.98
N HIS A 60 -13.46 7.93 7.45
CA HIS A 60 -12.73 6.86 8.13
C HIS A 60 -12.12 7.40 9.44
N PRO A 61 -12.35 6.73 10.59
CA PRO A 61 -11.72 7.17 11.82
C PRO A 61 -10.21 6.92 11.81
N TRP A 62 -9.48 7.86 12.39
CA TRP A 62 -8.03 7.79 12.47
C TRP A 62 -7.56 7.59 13.90
N GLY A 63 -6.32 7.17 14.06
CA GLY A 63 -5.69 7.07 15.35
C GLY A 63 -4.85 5.83 15.45
N LEU A 64 -4.95 5.14 16.58
CA LEU A 64 -4.15 3.93 16.84
C LEU A 64 -4.42 2.82 15.83
N GLU A 65 -5.58 2.84 15.20
CA GLU A 65 -5.95 1.85 14.18
C GLU A 65 -4.95 1.81 13.03
N PHE A 66 -4.33 2.94 12.71
CA PHE A 66 -3.36 2.98 11.63
C PHE A 66 -2.15 2.06 11.92
N ILE A 67 -1.69 2.06 13.17
CA ILE A 67 -0.58 1.20 13.58
C ILE A 67 -0.99 -0.27 13.52
N GLN A 68 -2.21 -0.58 13.96
CA GLN A 68 -2.74 -1.94 13.89
C GLN A 68 -2.87 -2.40 12.45
N MET A 69 -3.32 -1.51 11.57
CA MET A 69 -3.43 -1.81 10.14
C MET A 69 -2.07 -2.17 9.56
N ARG A 70 -1.05 -1.39 9.86
CA ARG A 70 0.31 -1.66 9.37
C ARG A 70 0.79 -3.02 9.87
N GLU A 71 0.57 -3.33 11.14
CA GLU A 71 1.00 -4.60 11.71
C GLU A 71 0.26 -5.78 11.09
N GLU A 72 -1.03 -5.63 10.88
CA GLU A 72 -1.80 -6.68 10.22
C GLU A 72 -1.32 -6.90 8.78
N LEU A 73 -1.06 -5.81 8.07
CA LEU A 73 -0.57 -5.89 6.69
C LEU A 73 0.81 -6.53 6.63
N SER A 74 1.69 -6.19 7.57
CA SER A 74 3.01 -6.83 7.67
C SER A 74 2.90 -8.33 7.90
N ALA A 75 1.97 -8.74 8.77
CA ALA A 75 1.74 -10.16 9.03
C ALA A 75 1.17 -10.87 7.80
N LEU A 76 0.26 -10.22 7.10
CA LEU A 76 -0.36 -10.77 5.90
C LEU A 76 0.67 -10.98 4.79
N LEU A 77 1.54 -9.98 4.59
CA LEU A 77 2.56 -10.03 3.54
C LEU A 77 3.84 -10.74 3.99
N LYS A 78 3.96 -11.03 5.28
CA LYS A 78 5.13 -11.70 5.88
C LYS A 78 6.42 -10.93 5.62
N ARG A 79 6.34 -9.61 5.66
CA ARG A 79 7.46 -8.70 5.49
C ARG A 79 7.21 -7.41 6.24
N PRO A 80 8.26 -6.68 6.63
CA PRO A 80 8.07 -5.34 7.14
C PRO A 80 7.39 -4.46 6.08
N VAL A 81 6.42 -3.69 6.51
CA VAL A 81 5.69 -2.77 5.65
C VAL A 81 5.91 -1.35 6.11
N ASP A 82 6.28 -0.48 5.17
CA ASP A 82 6.33 0.95 5.39
C ASP A 82 5.05 1.54 4.82
N LEU A 83 4.10 1.86 5.71
CA LEU A 83 2.77 2.30 5.32
C LEU A 83 2.66 3.81 5.48
N LEU A 84 2.40 4.49 4.37
CA LEU A 84 2.25 5.95 4.36
C LEU A 84 0.87 6.30 3.81
N THR A 85 0.30 7.39 4.30
CA THR A 85 -0.94 7.89 3.70
C THR A 85 -0.60 8.78 2.52
N ARG A 86 -1.45 8.73 1.50
CA ARG A 86 -1.29 9.61 0.34
C ARG A 86 -1.33 11.07 0.78
N GLN A 87 -2.20 11.40 1.73
CA GLN A 87 -2.33 12.75 2.23
C GLN A 87 -1.02 13.25 2.86
N SER A 88 -0.33 12.42 3.63
CA SER A 88 0.94 12.82 4.24
C SER A 88 2.02 13.08 3.19
N ILE A 89 2.01 12.33 2.10
CA ILE A 89 2.96 12.54 1.01
C ILE A 89 2.64 13.82 0.25
N VAL A 90 1.37 14.04 -0.07
CA VAL A 90 0.95 15.26 -0.79
C VAL A 90 1.28 16.51 0.02
N SER A 91 1.18 16.42 1.35
CA SER A 91 1.45 17.53 2.25
C SER A 91 2.92 17.68 2.61
N SER A 92 3.78 16.79 2.14
CA SER A 92 5.20 16.81 2.50
C SER A 92 5.90 18.05 1.95
N HIS A 93 6.78 18.61 2.77
CA HIS A 93 7.62 19.74 2.34
C HIS A 93 8.79 19.31 1.48
N ASN A 94 9.12 18.02 1.48
CA ASN A 94 10.18 17.50 0.63
C ASN A 94 9.63 17.23 -0.77
N ILE A 95 9.72 18.25 -1.62
CA ILE A 95 9.11 18.22 -2.95
C ILE A 95 9.68 17.10 -3.82
N LEU A 96 11.00 16.89 -3.76
CA LEU A 96 11.64 15.85 -4.58
C LEU A 96 11.16 14.45 -4.18
N ARG A 97 11.09 14.19 -2.87
CA ARG A 97 10.61 12.89 -2.40
C ARG A 97 9.14 12.68 -2.75
N ARG A 98 8.33 13.72 -2.54
CA ARG A 98 6.91 13.66 -2.88
C ARG A 98 6.70 13.33 -4.36
N GLN A 99 7.41 14.05 -5.23
CA GLN A 99 7.32 13.85 -6.66
C GLN A 99 7.73 12.43 -7.05
N ALA A 100 8.86 11.96 -6.51
CA ALA A 100 9.37 10.63 -6.83
C ALA A 100 8.37 9.54 -6.43
N ILE A 101 7.77 9.65 -5.24
CA ILE A 101 6.81 8.66 -4.77
C ILE A 101 5.54 8.69 -5.61
N LEU A 102 4.97 9.87 -5.85
CA LEU A 102 3.71 9.98 -6.60
C LEU A 102 3.88 9.57 -8.04
N ASP A 103 5.01 9.87 -8.66
CA ASP A 103 5.26 9.52 -10.06
C ASP A 103 5.49 8.03 -10.25
N SER A 104 6.05 7.34 -9.25
CA SER A 104 6.37 5.92 -9.36
C SER A 104 5.29 5.01 -8.77
N ALA A 105 4.41 5.54 -7.93
CA ALA A 105 3.42 4.71 -7.25
C ALA A 105 2.48 4.03 -8.25
N GLU A 106 2.23 2.75 -8.02
CA GLU A 106 1.37 1.94 -8.88
C GLU A 106 0.17 1.47 -8.07
N VAL A 107 -1.02 1.90 -8.48
CA VAL A 107 -2.27 1.55 -7.79
C VAL A 107 -2.58 0.08 -8.03
N ILE A 108 -2.76 -0.67 -6.95
CA ILE A 108 -3.10 -2.09 -7.03
C ILE A 108 -4.53 -2.37 -6.57
N TYR A 109 -5.14 -1.45 -5.83
CA TYR A 109 -6.51 -1.58 -5.38
C TYR A 109 -7.19 -0.22 -5.39
N ALA A 110 -8.40 -0.16 -5.90
CA ALA A 110 -9.22 1.05 -5.86
C ALA A 110 -10.67 0.63 -5.57
N ALA A 111 -11.22 1.17 -4.49
CA ALA A 111 -12.62 0.94 -4.14
C ALA A 111 -13.53 1.74 -5.06
N ARG A 112 -14.70 1.18 -5.36
CA ARG A 112 -15.59 1.84 -6.30
C ARG A 112 -17.01 1.72 -5.83
#